data_afedf26e0b53ccd7cdd1d0a11b3003eb
#
_entry.id   afedf26e0b53ccd7cdd1d0a11b3003eb
#
_cell.length_a   1.000
_cell.length_b   1.000
_cell.length_c   1.000
_cell.angle_alpha   90.00
_cell.angle_beta   90.00
_cell.angle_gamma   90.00
#
_symmetry.space_group_name_H-M   'P 1'
#
loop_
_entity.id
_entity.type
_entity.pdbx_description
1 polymer ?
#
loop_
_entity_poly.entity_id
_entity_poly.type
_entity_poly.pdbx_seq_one_letter_code
_entity_poly.pdbx_strand_id
1 'polypeptide(L)'
;MNNVRTLSLKRFHWVAALLVLLLGTVSLYESSAGAANNSPLQTTRSNSGTPNSSIVVKNKAGTVTKYGDGAIIYKLPSSALIPLGKALFEENCASCHGTDANGVPANGTAGAYPNLRGLGPATVDFWVVSGRMPAADPRSVQAGRKTGRLDAKQALALAAYVNSLDPSYPYIPTPNLKTANVSDGEALFSLNCAACHTIEGDGDALALDTYAPSLRHIPAYQVVEAIRTGPGNMPRFTGNLSDAQVRDIVKYVTTEIQHPNNPGGFGLGGLGPVAEGFVGLALGVGILALVGFWVGERQ
;
A
#
# COMPACT_ATOMS: atom_id res chain seq x y z
N MET A 1 55.34 -7.10 43.11
CA MET A 1 54.26 -7.69 42.32
C MET A 1 52.90 -6.93 42.37
N ASN A 2 52.84 -5.67 42.81
CA ASN A 2 51.53 -4.94 43.01
C ASN A 2 51.23 -3.87 41.94
N ASN A 3 52.13 -3.62 40.98
CA ASN A 3 51.92 -2.51 40.03
C ASN A 3 51.14 -2.87 38.76
N VAL A 4 50.99 -4.17 38.42
CA VAL A 4 50.32 -4.59 37.20
C VAL A 4 48.78 -4.56 37.31
N ARG A 5 48.24 -4.81 38.50
CA ARG A 5 46.76 -4.82 38.74
C ARG A 5 46.14 -3.45 38.74
N THR A 6 46.85 -2.40 39.17
CA THR A 6 46.30 -1.04 39.24
C THR A 6 46.22 -0.35 37.86
N LEU A 7 47.08 -0.73 36.91
CA LEU A 7 47.05 -0.23 35.53
C LEU A 7 45.85 -0.80 34.73
N SER A 8 45.49 -2.05 34.99
CA SER A 8 44.35 -2.69 34.33
C SER A 8 43.00 -2.07 34.73
N LEU A 9 42.78 -1.74 36.01
CA LEU A 9 41.54 -1.10 36.47
C LEU A 9 41.37 0.30 35.89
N LYS A 10 42.43 1.10 35.84
CA LYS A 10 42.34 2.47 35.27
C LYS A 10 41.94 2.49 33.81
N ARG A 11 42.42 1.50 33.03
CA ARG A 11 42.08 1.36 31.60
C ARG A 11 40.62 0.95 31.39
N PHE A 12 40.05 0.10 32.25
CA PHE A 12 38.67 -0.31 32.22
C PHE A 12 37.71 0.89 32.47
N HIS A 13 38.09 1.78 33.36
CA HIS A 13 37.27 2.99 33.63
C HIS A 13 37.29 3.98 32.45
N TRP A 14 38.37 4.09 31.69
CA TRP A 14 38.44 4.93 30.51
C TRP A 14 37.59 4.39 29.34
N VAL A 15 37.55 3.08 29.13
CA VAL A 15 36.72 2.45 28.11
C VAL A 15 35.25 2.56 28.49
N ALA A 16 34.90 2.36 29.75
CA ALA A 16 33.53 2.55 30.24
C ALA A 16 33.09 4.01 30.13
N ALA A 17 33.96 4.98 30.42
CA ALA A 17 33.66 6.41 30.27
C ALA A 17 33.45 6.82 28.81
N LEU A 18 34.24 6.25 27.87
CA LEU A 18 34.04 6.48 26.44
C LEU A 18 32.74 5.87 25.90
N LEU A 19 32.34 4.69 26.41
CA LEU A 19 31.07 4.07 26.06
C LEU A 19 29.87 4.89 26.58
N VAL A 20 29.96 5.45 27.80
CA VAL A 20 28.93 6.32 28.35
C VAL A 20 28.84 7.64 27.59
N LEU A 21 29.98 8.21 27.18
CA LEU A 21 30.02 9.42 26.36
C LEU A 21 29.40 9.18 24.96
N LEU A 22 29.70 8.04 24.32
CA LEU A 22 29.10 7.67 23.04
C LEU A 22 27.60 7.44 23.15
N LEU A 23 27.12 6.78 24.19
CA LEU A 23 25.69 6.58 24.45
C LEU A 23 24.99 7.89 24.82
N GLY A 24 25.66 8.78 25.56
CA GLY A 24 25.15 10.10 25.91
C GLY A 24 25.00 11.04 24.70
N THR A 25 25.92 10.98 23.72
CA THR A 25 25.83 11.80 22.51
C THR A 25 24.69 11.36 21.58
N VAL A 26 24.39 10.06 21.53
CA VAL A 26 23.22 9.55 20.77
C VAL A 26 21.93 10.07 21.38
N SER A 27 21.79 10.09 22.72
CA SER A 27 20.58 10.62 23.37
C SER A 27 20.38 12.13 23.22
N LEU A 28 21.47 12.89 23.05
CA LEU A 28 21.38 14.35 22.83
C LEU A 28 21.08 14.70 21.36
N TYR A 29 21.39 13.81 20.41
CA TYR A 29 21.09 14.04 19.01
C TYR A 29 19.59 13.84 18.69
N GLU A 30 18.91 12.94 19.39
CA GLU A 30 17.47 12.76 19.26
C GLU A 30 16.65 13.95 19.79
N SER A 31 17.20 14.74 20.72
CA SER A 31 16.52 15.91 21.29
C SER A 31 16.54 17.16 20.41
N SER A 32 17.40 17.22 19.39
CA SER A 32 17.51 18.40 18.51
C SER A 32 16.80 18.25 17.14
N ALA A 33 16.33 17.06 16.81
CA ALA A 33 15.54 16.81 15.59
C ALA A 33 14.01 17.08 15.79
N GLY A 34 13.59 17.47 16.96
CA GLY A 34 12.19 17.53 17.37
C GLY A 34 11.49 18.88 17.35
N ALA A 35 12.00 19.89 16.67
CA ALA A 35 11.32 21.18 16.54
C ALA A 35 10.99 21.56 15.10
N ALA A 36 10.60 20.59 14.28
CA ALA A 36 9.81 20.89 13.11
C ALA A 36 8.37 21.12 13.59
N ASN A 37 7.86 22.33 13.37
CA ASN A 37 6.53 22.79 13.72
C ASN A 37 5.47 21.70 13.47
N ASN A 38 5.12 20.96 14.50
CA ASN A 38 3.87 20.24 14.58
C ASN A 38 2.75 21.26 14.81
N SER A 39 2.50 22.11 13.82
CA SER A 39 1.14 22.59 13.66
C SER A 39 0.33 21.33 13.33
N PRO A 40 -0.63 20.92 14.17
CA PRO A 40 -1.56 19.91 13.75
C PRO A 40 -2.14 20.44 12.45
N LEU A 41 -1.99 19.66 11.37
CA LEU A 41 -2.83 19.82 10.20
C LEU A 41 -4.25 19.78 10.76
N GLN A 42 -4.76 20.97 11.06
CA GLN A 42 -6.17 21.17 11.25
C GLN A 42 -6.75 20.80 9.89
N THR A 43 -7.08 19.49 9.75
CA THR A 43 -8.16 19.12 8.88
C THR A 43 -9.29 20.02 9.32
N THR A 44 -9.45 21.15 8.66
CA THR A 44 -10.71 21.84 8.64
C THR A 44 -11.65 20.80 8.11
N ARG A 45 -12.31 20.13 9.05
CA ARG A 45 -13.46 19.29 8.85
C ARG A 45 -14.51 20.23 8.27
N SER A 46 -14.44 20.44 6.96
CA SER A 46 -15.56 20.91 6.19
C SER A 46 -16.62 19.82 6.34
N ASN A 47 -17.44 19.96 7.37
CA ASN A 47 -18.66 19.21 7.57
C ASN A 47 -19.69 19.64 6.52
N SER A 48 -19.41 19.45 5.27
CA SER A 48 -20.39 19.35 4.22
C SER A 48 -20.29 17.93 3.69
N GLY A 49 -21.07 17.04 4.30
CA GLY A 49 -21.18 15.63 3.97
C GLY A 49 -21.93 15.40 2.66
N THR A 50 -21.51 16.04 1.60
CA THR A 50 -21.83 15.64 0.25
C THR A 50 -20.50 15.40 -0.44
N PRO A 51 -20.26 14.21 -1.02
CA PRO A 51 -19.18 14.06 -1.98
C PRO A 51 -19.41 15.16 -3.01
N ASN A 52 -18.39 16.01 -3.20
CA ASN A 52 -18.41 17.14 -4.10
C ASN A 52 -19.16 16.74 -5.35
N SER A 53 -20.30 17.41 -5.61
CA SER A 53 -21.29 17.00 -6.61
C SER A 53 -20.60 16.80 -7.94
N SER A 54 -20.36 15.54 -8.27
CA SER A 54 -19.85 15.13 -9.56
C SER A 54 -20.80 15.60 -10.64
N ILE A 55 -20.32 16.42 -11.55
CA ILE A 55 -21.03 16.73 -12.79
C ILE A 55 -21.07 15.42 -13.59
N VAL A 56 -22.18 14.72 -13.51
CA VAL A 56 -22.44 13.56 -14.35
C VAL A 56 -22.71 14.05 -15.75
N VAL A 57 -21.71 14.03 -16.59
CA VAL A 57 -21.93 14.24 -18.04
C VAL A 57 -22.43 12.93 -18.61
N LYS A 58 -23.73 12.84 -18.87
CA LYS A 58 -24.34 11.73 -19.62
C LYS A 58 -23.95 11.81 -21.08
N ASN A 59 -23.09 10.90 -21.53
CA ASN A 59 -22.82 10.73 -22.96
C ASN A 59 -22.93 9.29 -23.42
N LYS A 60 -23.28 9.12 -24.69
CA LYS A 60 -23.31 7.85 -25.38
C LYS A 60 -21.91 7.24 -25.47
N ALA A 61 -21.79 5.94 -25.26
CA ALA A 61 -20.63 5.08 -25.52
C ALA A 61 -19.24 5.73 -25.35
N GLY A 62 -18.61 5.53 -24.19
CA GLY A 62 -17.23 5.92 -23.98
C GLY A 62 -17.01 7.20 -23.15
N THR A 63 -17.95 7.57 -22.30
CA THR A 63 -17.91 8.83 -21.55
C THR A 63 -16.80 8.88 -20.52
N VAL A 64 -16.00 9.93 -20.60
CA VAL A 64 -15.11 10.35 -19.52
C VAL A 64 -15.95 11.08 -18.48
N THR A 65 -16.16 10.48 -17.33
CA THR A 65 -16.78 11.15 -16.20
C THR A 65 -15.67 11.77 -15.35
N LYS A 66 -15.67 13.10 -15.26
CA LYS A 66 -14.74 13.83 -14.44
C LYS A 66 -15.33 13.94 -13.04
N TYR A 67 -14.77 13.22 -12.09
CA TYR A 67 -15.09 13.38 -10.68
C TYR A 67 -14.04 14.30 -10.03
N GLY A 68 -14.49 15.18 -9.14
CA GLY A 68 -13.61 16.04 -8.37
C GLY A 68 -12.83 17.07 -9.18
N ASP A 69 -11.62 17.36 -8.75
CA ASP A 69 -10.73 18.41 -9.25
C ASP A 69 -9.92 18.04 -10.51
N GLY A 70 -10.18 16.89 -11.10
CA GLY A 70 -9.44 16.37 -12.26
C GLY A 70 -8.11 15.71 -11.91
N ALA A 71 -7.84 15.47 -10.64
CA ALA A 71 -6.66 14.72 -10.19
C ALA A 71 -6.72 13.26 -10.63
N ILE A 72 -7.92 12.69 -10.69
CA ILE A 72 -8.19 11.35 -11.22
C ILE A 72 -9.31 11.45 -12.25
N ILE A 73 -9.08 10.84 -13.41
CA ILE A 73 -10.08 10.75 -14.48
C ILE A 73 -10.71 9.37 -14.41
N TYR A 74 -12.01 9.30 -14.24
CA TYR A 74 -12.77 8.07 -14.18
C TYR A 74 -13.50 7.80 -15.49
N LYS A 75 -13.40 6.58 -16.01
CA LYS A 75 -14.01 6.17 -17.28
C LYS A 75 -14.89 4.95 -17.10
N LEU A 76 -16.02 4.92 -17.79
CA LEU A 76 -16.77 3.70 -18.00
C LEU A 76 -16.09 2.84 -19.06
N PRO A 77 -16.03 1.51 -18.89
CA PRO A 77 -15.64 0.62 -19.98
C PRO A 77 -16.59 0.79 -21.17
N SER A 78 -16.06 0.58 -22.38
CA SER A 78 -16.86 0.70 -23.60
C SER A 78 -18.02 -0.31 -23.61
N SER A 79 -19.23 0.14 -23.92
CA SER A 79 -20.39 -0.72 -24.06
C SER A 79 -20.24 -1.77 -25.19
N ALA A 80 -19.38 -1.52 -26.16
CA ALA A 80 -19.02 -2.49 -27.21
C ALA A 80 -18.36 -3.77 -26.65
N LEU A 81 -17.84 -3.72 -25.43
CA LEU A 81 -17.23 -4.87 -24.74
C LEU A 81 -18.25 -5.77 -24.02
N ILE A 82 -19.48 -5.33 -23.85
CA ILE A 82 -20.51 -6.06 -23.09
C ILE A 82 -20.75 -7.48 -23.63
N PRO A 83 -20.88 -7.73 -24.94
CA PRO A 83 -21.08 -9.09 -25.44
C PRO A 83 -19.91 -10.04 -25.13
N LEU A 84 -18.66 -9.55 -25.26
CA LEU A 84 -17.47 -10.31 -24.86
C LEU A 84 -17.47 -10.56 -23.35
N GLY A 85 -17.79 -9.53 -22.55
CA GLY A 85 -17.86 -9.64 -21.10
C GLY A 85 -18.90 -10.66 -20.63
N LYS A 86 -20.06 -10.72 -21.30
CA LYS A 86 -21.09 -11.72 -21.03
C LYS A 86 -20.60 -13.13 -21.27
N ALA A 87 -19.98 -13.39 -22.42
CA ALA A 87 -19.43 -14.70 -22.74
C ALA A 87 -18.35 -15.15 -21.73
N LEU A 88 -17.43 -14.25 -21.40
CA LEU A 88 -16.38 -14.50 -20.38
C LEU A 88 -16.96 -14.75 -18.98
N PHE A 89 -18.04 -14.05 -18.62
CA PHE A 89 -18.72 -14.23 -17.35
C PHE A 89 -19.39 -15.61 -17.25
N GLU A 90 -20.11 -16.01 -18.29
CA GLU A 90 -20.76 -17.32 -18.38
C GLU A 90 -19.74 -18.47 -18.28
N GLU A 91 -18.57 -18.30 -18.91
CA GLU A 91 -17.51 -19.30 -18.90
C GLU A 91 -16.75 -19.38 -17.56
N ASN A 92 -16.44 -18.22 -16.93
CA ASN A 92 -15.46 -18.18 -15.83
C ASN A 92 -16.05 -17.79 -14.47
N CYS A 93 -17.26 -17.21 -14.40
CA CYS A 93 -17.79 -16.58 -13.21
C CYS A 93 -19.15 -17.10 -12.77
N ALA A 94 -20.02 -17.46 -13.74
CA ALA A 94 -21.42 -17.81 -13.48
C ALA A 94 -21.60 -19.02 -12.59
N SER A 95 -20.68 -20.00 -12.64
CA SER A 95 -20.73 -21.19 -11.79
C SER A 95 -20.70 -20.88 -10.30
N CYS A 96 -20.04 -19.78 -9.90
CA CYS A 96 -19.96 -19.33 -8.51
C CYS A 96 -20.92 -18.17 -8.21
N HIS A 97 -20.98 -17.16 -9.11
CA HIS A 97 -21.75 -15.94 -8.87
C HIS A 97 -23.18 -15.97 -9.39
N GLY A 98 -23.62 -17.11 -9.97
CA GLY A 98 -24.92 -17.22 -10.61
C GLY A 98 -24.96 -16.61 -12.01
N THR A 99 -25.84 -17.09 -12.88
CA THR A 99 -25.97 -16.63 -14.27
C THR A 99 -26.36 -15.15 -14.38
N ASP A 100 -27.06 -14.65 -13.38
CA ASP A 100 -27.53 -13.27 -13.30
C ASP A 100 -26.63 -12.39 -12.41
N ALA A 101 -25.48 -12.90 -11.97
CA ALA A 101 -24.53 -12.27 -11.08
C ALA A 101 -25.14 -11.87 -9.70
N ASN A 102 -26.24 -12.47 -9.28
CA ASN A 102 -26.89 -12.24 -8.00
C ASN A 102 -26.20 -12.91 -6.81
N GLY A 103 -25.13 -13.68 -7.08
CA GLY A 103 -24.47 -14.51 -6.08
C GLY A 103 -25.22 -15.82 -5.84
N VAL A 104 -24.62 -16.68 -5.04
CA VAL A 104 -25.22 -17.94 -4.58
C VAL A 104 -25.18 -17.96 -3.06
N PRO A 105 -26.31 -18.13 -2.37
CA PRO A 105 -26.34 -18.25 -0.91
C PRO A 105 -25.51 -19.43 -0.41
N ALA A 106 -24.98 -19.34 0.80
CA ALA A 106 -24.33 -20.46 1.44
C ALA A 106 -25.32 -21.65 1.56
N ASN A 107 -24.89 -22.80 1.05
CA ASN A 107 -25.69 -24.03 1.16
C ASN A 107 -24.86 -25.10 1.87
N GLY A 108 -25.05 -25.22 3.18
CA GLY A 108 -24.34 -26.19 4.01
C GLY A 108 -22.82 -25.98 4.02
N THR A 109 -22.09 -26.87 3.35
CA THR A 109 -20.62 -26.85 3.29
C THR A 109 -20.03 -25.91 2.22
N ALA A 110 -20.85 -25.46 1.26
CA ALA A 110 -20.43 -24.45 0.27
C ALA A 110 -20.60 -23.05 0.85
N GLY A 111 -19.55 -22.23 0.79
CA GLY A 111 -19.62 -20.82 1.20
C GLY A 111 -20.57 -20.02 0.32
N ALA A 112 -21.01 -18.88 0.82
CA ALA A 112 -21.78 -17.93 0.00
C ALA A 112 -20.87 -17.27 -1.03
N TYR A 113 -21.34 -17.18 -2.28
CA TYR A 113 -20.68 -16.42 -3.31
C TYR A 113 -21.37 -15.05 -3.42
N PRO A 114 -20.62 -13.94 -3.39
CA PRO A 114 -21.23 -12.61 -3.30
C PRO A 114 -22.00 -12.23 -4.58
N ASN A 115 -23.04 -11.43 -4.38
CA ASN A 115 -23.70 -10.70 -5.44
C ASN A 115 -22.73 -9.68 -6.06
N LEU A 116 -22.63 -9.65 -7.39
CA LEU A 116 -21.77 -8.72 -8.13
C LEU A 116 -22.52 -7.52 -8.70
N ARG A 117 -23.87 -7.53 -8.67
CA ARG A 117 -24.69 -6.40 -9.14
C ARG A 117 -24.48 -5.19 -8.22
N GLY A 118 -24.41 -4.03 -8.80
CA GLY A 118 -24.11 -2.80 -8.07
C GLY A 118 -22.63 -2.62 -7.66
N LEU A 119 -21.74 -3.54 -8.07
CA LEU A 119 -20.32 -3.30 -7.99
C LEU A 119 -19.88 -2.44 -9.18
N GLY A 120 -19.19 -1.34 -8.88
CA GLY A 120 -18.61 -0.50 -9.92
C GLY A 120 -17.54 -1.23 -10.73
N PRO A 121 -17.32 -0.83 -11.99
CA PRO A 121 -16.38 -1.52 -12.89
C PRO A 121 -14.95 -1.56 -12.38
N ALA A 122 -14.49 -0.56 -11.61
CA ALA A 122 -13.16 -0.61 -10.99
C ALA A 122 -13.01 -1.74 -9.96
N THR A 123 -14.11 -2.12 -9.28
CA THR A 123 -14.09 -3.28 -8.38
C THR A 123 -13.85 -4.57 -9.17
N VAL A 124 -14.60 -4.76 -10.25
CA VAL A 124 -14.47 -5.95 -11.10
C VAL A 124 -13.10 -6.02 -11.74
N ASP A 125 -12.63 -4.90 -12.31
CA ASP A 125 -11.31 -4.81 -12.92
C ASP A 125 -10.21 -5.17 -11.91
N PHE A 126 -10.20 -4.53 -10.75
CA PHE A 126 -9.22 -4.81 -9.70
C PHE A 126 -9.13 -6.29 -9.33
N TRP A 127 -10.27 -6.95 -9.09
CA TRP A 127 -10.29 -8.35 -8.68
C TRP A 127 -9.81 -9.29 -9.77
N VAL A 128 -10.10 -8.99 -11.03
CA VAL A 128 -9.74 -9.80 -12.19
C VAL A 128 -8.27 -9.60 -12.57
N VAL A 129 -7.84 -8.35 -12.79
CA VAL A 129 -6.45 -8.07 -13.23
C VAL A 129 -5.42 -8.39 -12.17
N SER A 130 -5.78 -8.33 -10.88
CA SER A 130 -4.90 -8.77 -9.80
C SER A 130 -4.84 -10.28 -9.65
N GLY A 131 -5.59 -11.04 -10.45
CA GLY A 131 -5.65 -12.51 -10.41
C GLY A 131 -6.30 -13.07 -9.14
N ARG A 132 -6.95 -12.23 -8.33
CA ARG A 132 -7.68 -12.69 -7.16
C ARG A 132 -8.93 -13.47 -7.54
N MET A 133 -9.54 -13.08 -8.66
CA MET A 133 -10.64 -13.83 -9.29
C MET A 133 -10.21 -14.38 -10.67
N PRO A 134 -10.65 -15.58 -11.02
CA PRO A 134 -11.37 -16.57 -10.21
C PRO A 134 -10.56 -17.05 -8.98
N ALA A 135 -11.23 -17.20 -7.83
CA ALA A 135 -10.59 -17.67 -6.61
C ALA A 135 -10.10 -19.12 -6.77
N ALA A 136 -8.92 -19.44 -6.21
CA ALA A 136 -8.41 -20.80 -6.23
C ALA A 136 -9.13 -21.68 -5.19
N ASP A 137 -9.38 -21.13 -4.01
CA ASP A 137 -10.21 -21.72 -2.96
C ASP A 137 -11.21 -20.65 -2.49
N PRO A 138 -12.51 -20.83 -2.76
CA PRO A 138 -13.54 -19.89 -2.35
C PRO A 138 -13.76 -19.85 -0.82
N ARG A 139 -13.19 -20.80 -0.07
CA ARG A 139 -13.25 -20.84 1.40
C ARG A 139 -12.08 -20.12 2.04
N SER A 140 -11.10 -19.69 1.25
CA SER A 140 -9.96 -18.93 1.76
C SER A 140 -10.44 -17.61 2.38
N VAL A 141 -9.90 -17.30 3.57
CA VAL A 141 -10.18 -16.04 4.26
C VAL A 141 -9.81 -14.82 3.40
N GLN A 142 -8.77 -14.96 2.59
CA GLN A 142 -8.32 -13.92 1.67
C GLN A 142 -7.93 -14.49 0.32
N ALA A 143 -8.51 -13.94 -0.76
CA ALA A 143 -8.09 -14.25 -2.11
C ALA A 143 -6.72 -13.61 -2.41
N GLY A 144 -5.68 -14.43 -2.48
CA GLY A 144 -4.32 -13.98 -2.77
C GLY A 144 -4.16 -13.49 -4.22
N ARG A 145 -3.22 -12.56 -4.42
CA ARG A 145 -2.81 -12.11 -5.75
C ARG A 145 -2.13 -13.25 -6.51
N LYS A 146 -2.47 -13.40 -7.77
CA LYS A 146 -1.90 -14.40 -8.69
C LYS A 146 -1.67 -13.76 -10.06
N THR A 147 -0.97 -14.48 -10.94
CA THR A 147 -0.97 -14.13 -12.36
C THR A 147 -2.40 -14.24 -12.90
N GLY A 148 -2.92 -13.15 -13.46
CA GLY A 148 -4.26 -13.11 -14.03
C GLY A 148 -4.40 -14.13 -15.17
N ARG A 149 -5.53 -14.83 -15.22
CA ARG A 149 -5.88 -15.72 -16.35
C ARG A 149 -6.41 -14.96 -17.56
N LEU A 150 -6.93 -13.77 -17.31
CA LEU A 150 -7.56 -12.89 -18.28
C LEU A 150 -6.67 -11.68 -18.53
N ASP A 151 -6.60 -11.25 -19.76
CA ASP A 151 -5.88 -10.04 -20.14
C ASP A 151 -6.66 -8.76 -19.76
N ALA A 152 -6.02 -7.60 -19.90
CA ALA A 152 -6.63 -6.32 -19.52
C ALA A 152 -7.91 -6.00 -20.30
N LYS A 153 -8.00 -6.41 -21.59
CA LYS A 153 -9.20 -6.20 -22.40
C LYS A 153 -10.34 -7.09 -21.93
N GLN A 154 -10.04 -8.33 -21.59
CA GLN A 154 -11.01 -9.28 -21.06
C GLN A 154 -11.52 -8.83 -19.68
N ALA A 155 -10.65 -8.33 -18.82
CA ALA A 155 -11.03 -7.76 -17.53
C ALA A 155 -11.97 -6.55 -17.70
N LEU A 156 -11.63 -5.61 -18.60
CA LEU A 156 -12.52 -4.49 -18.93
C LEU A 156 -13.84 -4.93 -19.54
N ALA A 157 -13.85 -6.02 -20.31
CA ALA A 157 -15.09 -6.58 -20.86
C ALA A 157 -16.00 -7.15 -19.76
N LEU A 158 -15.43 -7.89 -18.81
CA LEU A 158 -16.15 -8.35 -17.62
C LEU A 158 -16.69 -7.17 -16.79
N ALA A 159 -15.86 -6.15 -16.57
CA ALA A 159 -16.26 -4.94 -15.87
C ALA A 159 -17.42 -4.20 -16.58
N ALA A 160 -17.38 -4.14 -17.92
CA ALA A 160 -18.47 -3.57 -18.73
C ALA A 160 -19.77 -4.36 -18.58
N TYR A 161 -19.69 -5.69 -18.66
CA TYR A 161 -20.86 -6.56 -18.52
C TYR A 161 -21.49 -6.46 -17.14
N VAL A 162 -20.71 -6.66 -16.07
CA VAL A 162 -21.22 -6.61 -14.70
C VAL A 162 -21.83 -5.24 -14.39
N ASN A 163 -21.16 -4.16 -14.80
CA ASN A 163 -21.69 -2.81 -14.63
C ASN A 163 -22.98 -2.57 -15.43
N SER A 164 -23.19 -3.26 -16.56
CA SER A 164 -24.42 -3.14 -17.34
C SER A 164 -25.64 -3.75 -16.67
N LEU A 165 -25.42 -4.70 -15.75
CA LEU A 165 -26.50 -5.35 -14.98
C LEU A 165 -27.09 -4.44 -13.91
N ASP A 166 -26.24 -3.61 -13.28
CA ASP A 166 -26.63 -2.61 -12.29
C ASP A 166 -25.52 -1.56 -12.17
N PRO A 167 -25.63 -0.43 -12.90
CA PRO A 167 -24.58 0.57 -13.00
C PRO A 167 -24.25 1.23 -11.68
N SER A 168 -22.98 1.24 -11.29
CA SER A 168 -22.50 1.79 -10.02
C SER A 168 -21.07 2.34 -10.12
N TYR A 169 -20.69 3.14 -9.11
CA TYR A 169 -19.34 3.63 -8.85
C TYR A 169 -18.58 2.63 -7.97
N PRO A 170 -17.21 2.53 -8.02
CA PRO A 170 -16.28 3.39 -8.78
C PRO A 170 -16.06 2.93 -10.22
N TYR A 171 -15.78 3.92 -11.10
CA TYR A 171 -15.38 3.66 -12.49
C TYR A 171 -13.87 3.47 -12.61
N ILE A 172 -13.39 3.02 -13.78
CA ILE A 172 -11.97 2.75 -14.04
C ILE A 172 -11.15 4.04 -13.93
N PRO A 173 -10.18 4.12 -13.01
CA PRO A 173 -9.44 5.35 -12.74
C PRO A 173 -8.22 5.50 -13.65
N THR A 174 -7.88 6.75 -13.94
CA THR A 174 -6.61 7.15 -14.55
C THR A 174 -6.07 8.34 -13.74
N PRO A 175 -5.12 8.15 -12.82
CA PRO A 175 -4.57 9.23 -12.02
C PRO A 175 -3.64 10.12 -12.84
N ASN A 176 -3.78 11.44 -12.67
CA ASN A 176 -2.87 12.42 -13.26
C ASN A 176 -1.73 12.74 -12.29
N LEU A 177 -0.61 12.04 -12.42
CA LEU A 177 0.51 12.15 -11.50
C LEU A 177 1.43 13.37 -11.75
N LYS A 178 1.17 14.18 -12.82
CA LYS A 178 2.05 15.30 -13.19
C LYS A 178 2.02 16.43 -12.16
N THR A 179 0.88 16.66 -11.53
CA THR A 179 0.67 17.74 -10.55
C THR A 179 0.58 17.21 -9.12
N ALA A 180 0.95 15.96 -8.90
CA ALA A 180 0.89 15.33 -7.59
C ALA A 180 2.05 15.80 -6.69
N ASN A 181 1.77 15.92 -5.39
CA ASN A 181 2.74 16.25 -4.36
C ASN A 181 3.20 14.97 -3.63
N VAL A 182 4.50 14.64 -3.73
CA VAL A 182 5.09 13.45 -3.11
C VAL A 182 5.08 13.55 -1.58
N SER A 183 5.42 14.72 -1.03
CA SER A 183 5.48 14.93 0.43
C SER A 183 4.10 14.82 1.09
N ASP A 184 3.06 15.37 0.47
CA ASP A 184 1.68 15.19 0.95
C ASP A 184 1.25 13.73 0.84
N GLY A 185 1.67 13.06 -0.24
CA GLY A 185 1.46 11.63 -0.45
C GLY A 185 2.10 10.77 0.64
N GLU A 186 3.34 11.08 1.02
CA GLU A 186 4.06 10.42 2.11
C GLU A 186 3.34 10.58 3.45
N ALA A 187 2.97 11.82 3.79
CA ALA A 187 2.25 12.10 5.04
C ALA A 187 0.91 11.35 5.10
N LEU A 188 0.14 11.37 4.00
CA LEU A 188 -1.14 10.67 3.92
C LEU A 188 -0.97 9.14 3.95
N PHE A 189 0.06 8.60 3.30
CA PHE A 189 0.38 7.18 3.33
C PHE A 189 0.74 6.73 4.74
N SER A 190 1.61 7.47 5.42
CA SER A 190 2.02 7.18 6.80
C SER A 190 0.84 7.16 7.76
N LEU A 191 -0.11 8.08 7.61
CA LEU A 191 -1.28 8.18 8.47
C LEU A 191 -2.35 7.09 8.20
N ASN A 192 -2.51 6.64 6.95
CA ASN A 192 -3.66 5.82 6.57
C ASN A 192 -3.30 4.42 6.09
N CYS A 193 -2.07 4.20 5.63
CA CYS A 193 -1.69 2.99 4.90
C CYS A 193 -0.56 2.21 5.58
N ALA A 194 0.41 2.91 6.17
CA ALA A 194 1.63 2.31 6.72
C ALA A 194 1.38 1.31 7.86
N ALA A 195 0.30 1.49 8.63
CA ALA A 195 -0.07 0.55 9.70
C ALA A 195 -0.32 -0.88 9.21
N CYS A 196 -0.72 -1.05 7.94
CA CYS A 196 -0.95 -2.35 7.33
C CYS A 196 0.10 -2.68 6.26
N HIS A 197 0.48 -1.68 5.45
CA HIS A 197 1.39 -1.91 4.32
C HIS A 197 2.86 -1.69 4.66
N THR A 198 3.21 -1.37 5.90
CA THR A 198 4.51 -0.86 6.36
C THR A 198 4.90 0.47 5.71
N ILE A 199 5.89 1.16 6.28
CA ILE A 199 6.32 2.45 5.72
C ILE A 199 7.06 2.26 4.38
N GLU A 200 7.74 1.13 4.22
CA GLU A 200 8.44 0.73 2.99
C GLU A 200 7.51 0.13 1.93
N GLY A 201 6.23 -0.08 2.25
CA GLY A 201 5.24 -0.65 1.35
C GLY A 201 5.46 -2.13 1.02
N ASP A 202 6.18 -2.87 1.85
CA ASP A 202 6.43 -4.29 1.65
C ASP A 202 5.23 -5.17 2.00
N GLY A 203 4.26 -4.59 2.70
CA GLY A 203 3.14 -5.33 3.26
C GLY A 203 3.49 -6.04 4.57
N ASP A 204 2.49 -6.59 5.24
CA ASP A 204 2.68 -7.29 6.51
C ASP A 204 1.57 -8.32 6.75
N ALA A 205 1.84 -9.24 7.67
CA ALA A 205 0.84 -10.15 8.20
C ALA A 205 -0.14 -9.39 9.11
N LEU A 206 -1.42 -9.64 8.91
CA LEU A 206 -2.50 -9.03 9.68
C LEU A 206 -3.20 -10.08 10.56
N ALA A 207 -4.12 -9.64 11.40
CA ALA A 207 -4.92 -10.54 12.20
C ALA A 207 -5.78 -11.48 11.33
N LEU A 208 -6.21 -12.61 11.93
CA LEU A 208 -7.13 -13.58 11.31
C LEU A 208 -6.60 -14.23 10.02
N ASP A 209 -5.32 -14.54 9.99
CA ASP A 209 -4.66 -15.21 8.86
C ASP A 209 -4.80 -14.45 7.53
N THR A 210 -4.76 -13.12 7.62
CA THR A 210 -4.77 -12.22 6.47
C THR A 210 -3.45 -11.48 6.34
N TYR A 211 -3.24 -10.80 5.22
CA TYR A 211 -2.03 -9.99 5.00
C TYR A 211 -2.32 -8.76 4.13
N ALA A 212 -1.58 -7.70 4.38
CA ALA A 212 -1.51 -6.57 3.45
C ALA A 212 -0.44 -6.87 2.39
N PRO A 213 -0.76 -6.81 1.10
CA PRO A 213 0.21 -7.12 0.05
C PRO A 213 1.26 -6.04 -0.11
N SER A 214 2.44 -6.41 -0.61
CA SER A 214 3.45 -5.47 -1.05
C SER A 214 2.93 -4.55 -2.16
N LEU A 215 3.34 -3.28 -2.11
CA LEU A 215 2.99 -2.24 -3.08
C LEU A 215 4.08 -2.01 -4.13
N ARG A 216 5.20 -2.72 -4.06
CA ARG A 216 6.39 -2.49 -4.90
C ARG A 216 6.19 -2.68 -6.40
N HIS A 217 5.15 -3.43 -6.81
CA HIS A 217 4.92 -3.75 -8.23
C HIS A 217 3.44 -3.57 -8.63
N ILE A 218 2.74 -2.62 -8.01
CA ILE A 218 1.33 -2.38 -8.27
C ILE A 218 1.18 -1.20 -9.22
N PRO A 219 0.50 -1.35 -10.37
CA PRO A 219 0.23 -0.22 -11.27
C PRO A 219 -0.54 0.90 -10.57
N ALA A 220 -0.28 2.15 -10.94
CA ALA A 220 -0.88 3.34 -10.35
C ALA A 220 -2.42 3.27 -10.30
N TYR A 221 -3.06 2.82 -11.38
CA TYR A 221 -4.52 2.71 -11.43
C TYR A 221 -5.07 1.67 -10.43
N GLN A 222 -4.36 0.54 -10.24
CA GLN A 222 -4.76 -0.47 -9.26
C GLN A 222 -4.65 0.04 -7.81
N VAL A 223 -3.69 0.92 -7.52
CA VAL A 223 -3.61 1.58 -6.21
C VAL A 223 -4.86 2.43 -5.97
N VAL A 224 -5.28 3.21 -6.97
CA VAL A 224 -6.54 3.98 -6.88
C VAL A 224 -7.74 3.06 -6.69
N GLU A 225 -7.84 2.00 -7.49
CA GLU A 225 -8.92 1.02 -7.39
C GLU A 225 -9.00 0.42 -5.99
N ALA A 226 -7.86 -0.03 -5.44
CA ALA A 226 -7.81 -0.58 -4.09
C ALA A 226 -8.29 0.43 -3.03
N ILE A 227 -7.82 1.68 -3.09
CA ILE A 227 -8.23 2.75 -2.17
C ILE A 227 -9.73 3.03 -2.27
N ARG A 228 -10.29 3.05 -3.49
CA ARG A 228 -11.69 3.37 -3.73
C ARG A 228 -12.65 2.20 -3.49
N THR A 229 -12.18 0.96 -3.63
CA THR A 229 -13.03 -0.24 -3.51
C THR A 229 -12.90 -0.94 -2.17
N GLY A 230 -11.75 -0.84 -1.50
CA GLY A 230 -11.49 -1.50 -0.22
C GLY A 230 -11.54 -3.03 -0.33
N PRO A 231 -10.63 -3.67 -1.08
CA PRO A 231 -10.67 -5.12 -1.31
C PRO A 231 -10.34 -5.92 -0.05
N GLY A 232 -11.13 -6.95 0.23
CA GLY A 232 -10.92 -7.81 1.40
C GLY A 232 -11.06 -7.02 2.71
N ASN A 233 -10.02 -7.04 3.53
CA ASN A 233 -9.97 -6.34 4.83
C ASN A 233 -9.49 -4.89 4.72
N MET A 234 -9.09 -4.43 3.53
CA MET A 234 -8.69 -3.05 3.33
C MET A 234 -9.89 -2.11 3.49
N PRO A 235 -9.81 -1.05 4.30
CA PRO A 235 -10.87 -0.07 4.39
C PRO A 235 -11.13 0.63 3.05
N ARG A 236 -12.40 0.96 2.80
CA ARG A 236 -12.76 1.81 1.66
C ARG A 236 -12.60 3.28 2.05
N PHE A 237 -11.75 4.00 1.33
CA PHE A 237 -11.51 5.43 1.59
C PHE A 237 -12.37 6.37 0.73
N THR A 238 -13.44 5.87 0.15
CA THR A 238 -14.41 6.70 -0.57
C THR A 238 -15.08 7.68 0.40
N GLY A 239 -14.95 8.97 0.14
CA GLY A 239 -15.46 10.03 1.01
C GLY A 239 -14.48 10.50 2.11
N ASN A 240 -13.47 9.73 2.47
CA ASN A 240 -12.47 10.11 3.48
C ASN A 240 -11.26 10.80 2.86
N LEU A 241 -10.88 10.39 1.64
CA LEU A 241 -9.78 10.98 0.88
C LEU A 241 -10.31 11.57 -0.43
N SER A 242 -9.98 12.83 -0.70
CA SER A 242 -10.26 13.49 -1.99
C SER A 242 -9.49 12.83 -3.13
N ASP A 243 -9.84 13.12 -4.37
CA ASP A 243 -9.11 12.61 -5.53
C ASP A 243 -7.67 13.16 -5.59
N ALA A 244 -7.45 14.40 -5.17
CA ALA A 244 -6.13 14.98 -5.05
C ALA A 244 -5.27 14.22 -4.03
N GLN A 245 -5.81 13.95 -2.85
CA GLN A 245 -5.12 13.19 -1.81
C GLN A 245 -4.78 11.76 -2.24
N VAL A 246 -5.72 11.07 -2.89
CA VAL A 246 -5.45 9.72 -3.44
C VAL A 246 -4.40 9.78 -4.53
N ARG A 247 -4.45 10.76 -5.43
CA ARG A 247 -3.43 10.98 -6.46
C ARG A 247 -2.04 11.17 -5.84
N ASP A 248 -1.93 11.96 -4.77
CA ASP A 248 -0.67 12.25 -4.09
C ASP A 248 -0.11 10.99 -3.40
N ILE A 249 -0.97 10.18 -2.75
CA ILE A 249 -0.60 8.84 -2.24
C ILE A 249 -0.09 7.95 -3.38
N VAL A 250 -0.80 7.90 -4.51
CA VAL A 250 -0.39 7.09 -5.67
C VAL A 250 0.96 7.56 -6.20
N LYS A 251 1.20 8.87 -6.23
CA LYS A 251 2.50 9.42 -6.64
C LYS A 251 3.60 8.94 -5.69
N TYR A 252 3.43 9.07 -4.38
CA TYR A 252 4.39 8.57 -3.39
C TYR A 252 4.68 7.07 -3.56
N VAL A 253 3.64 6.25 -3.67
CA VAL A 253 3.80 4.79 -3.88
C VAL A 253 4.60 4.50 -5.14
N THR A 254 4.32 5.18 -6.24
CA THR A 254 4.95 4.89 -7.54
C THR A 254 6.33 5.49 -7.71
N THR A 255 6.72 6.50 -6.93
CA THR A 255 8.06 7.11 -7.03
C THR A 255 8.99 6.69 -5.90
N GLU A 256 8.52 6.66 -4.66
CA GLU A 256 9.37 6.41 -3.50
C GLU A 256 9.35 4.93 -3.06
N ILE A 257 8.15 4.33 -2.94
CA ILE A 257 8.04 2.93 -2.52
C ILE A 257 8.52 1.97 -3.63
N GLN A 258 8.11 2.20 -4.89
CA GLN A 258 8.49 1.32 -6.00
C GLN A 258 9.89 1.59 -6.54
N HIS A 259 10.36 2.80 -6.40
CA HIS A 259 11.68 3.23 -6.84
C HIS A 259 12.38 4.02 -5.72
N PRO A 260 12.71 3.36 -4.60
CA PRO A 260 13.32 4.07 -3.49
C PRO A 260 14.61 4.74 -3.95
N ASN A 261 14.72 6.03 -3.66
CA ASN A 261 15.93 6.78 -3.91
C ASN A 261 17.00 6.27 -2.94
N ASN A 262 17.77 5.29 -3.38
CA ASN A 262 18.87 4.73 -2.61
C ASN A 262 20.14 5.54 -2.93
N PRO A 263 20.63 6.40 -2.02
CA PRO A 263 21.83 7.19 -2.24
C PRO A 263 23.11 6.37 -2.32
N GLY A 264 23.01 5.07 -2.31
CA GLY A 264 24.09 4.11 -2.27
C GLY A 264 24.24 3.46 -0.90
N GLY A 265 25.00 2.35 -0.88
CA GLY A 265 25.19 1.56 0.33
C GLY A 265 24.60 0.15 0.23
N PHE A 266 24.72 -0.59 1.31
CA PHE A 266 24.23 -1.97 1.39
C PHE A 266 22.84 -1.98 2.00
N GLY A 267 21.81 -1.93 1.16
CA GLY A 267 20.42 -1.72 1.57
C GLY A 267 19.71 -2.92 2.21
N LEU A 268 20.44 -3.99 2.59
CA LEU A 268 19.91 -5.18 3.31
C LEU A 268 18.53 -5.67 2.83
N GLY A 269 18.25 -5.55 1.52
CA GLY A 269 16.97 -5.96 0.94
C GLY A 269 15.80 -5.01 1.23
N GLY A 270 16.06 -3.80 1.74
CA GLY A 270 15.03 -2.81 2.06
C GLY A 270 14.27 -3.10 3.37
N LEU A 271 14.93 -3.75 4.32
CA LEU A 271 14.33 -4.05 5.64
C LEU A 271 14.09 -2.81 6.51
N GLY A 272 14.58 -1.64 6.05
CA GLY A 272 14.41 -0.37 6.72
C GLY A 272 15.50 0.01 7.72
N PRO A 273 15.45 1.24 8.24
CA PRO A 273 16.56 1.86 8.97
C PRO A 273 16.89 1.16 10.30
N VAL A 274 15.95 0.45 10.91
CA VAL A 274 16.19 -0.25 12.18
C VAL A 274 17.13 -1.43 11.98
N ALA A 275 16.90 -2.25 10.95
CA ALA A 275 17.77 -3.40 10.62
C ALA A 275 19.15 -2.92 10.14
N GLU A 276 19.19 -1.90 9.31
CA GLU A 276 20.42 -1.29 8.80
C GLU A 276 21.26 -0.67 9.93
N GLY A 277 20.63 0.08 10.82
CA GLY A 277 21.26 0.66 11.99
C GLY A 277 21.78 -0.40 12.96
N PHE A 278 21.05 -1.49 13.18
CA PHE A 278 21.50 -2.59 14.03
C PHE A 278 22.75 -3.26 13.46
N VAL A 279 22.79 -3.56 12.16
CA VAL A 279 23.97 -4.16 11.51
C VAL A 279 25.16 -3.19 11.57
N GLY A 280 24.96 -1.92 11.25
CA GLY A 280 25.99 -0.88 11.32
C GLY A 280 26.57 -0.74 12.74
N LEU A 281 25.72 -0.71 13.75
CA LEU A 281 26.12 -0.64 15.15
C LEU A 281 26.89 -1.89 15.59
N ALA A 282 26.37 -3.08 15.30
CA ALA A 282 26.99 -4.36 15.69
C ALA A 282 28.38 -4.52 15.05
N LEU A 283 28.51 -4.23 13.76
CA LEU A 283 29.78 -4.28 13.05
C LEU A 283 30.74 -3.19 13.54
N GLY A 284 30.26 -1.95 13.70
CA GLY A 284 31.09 -0.83 14.17
C GLY A 284 31.63 -1.06 15.58
N VAL A 285 30.79 -1.45 16.53
CA VAL A 285 31.22 -1.77 17.90
C VAL A 285 32.13 -3.00 17.92
N GLY A 286 31.80 -4.02 17.14
CA GLY A 286 32.65 -5.24 17.01
C GLY A 286 34.06 -4.91 16.51
N ILE A 287 34.18 -4.11 15.47
CA ILE A 287 35.49 -3.69 14.94
C ILE A 287 36.25 -2.86 15.97
N LEU A 288 35.60 -1.90 16.62
CA LEU A 288 36.21 -1.07 17.65
C LEU A 288 36.70 -1.92 18.84
N ALA A 289 35.94 -2.91 19.28
CA ALA A 289 36.33 -3.83 20.33
C ALA A 289 37.54 -4.66 19.92
N LEU A 290 37.59 -5.19 18.69
CA LEU A 290 38.73 -5.94 18.15
C LEU A 290 39.99 -5.08 18.07
N VAL A 291 39.90 -3.85 17.58
CA VAL A 291 41.00 -2.90 17.54
C VAL A 291 41.49 -2.57 18.95
N GLY A 292 40.57 -2.32 19.89
CA GLY A 292 40.88 -2.04 21.28
C GLY A 292 41.62 -3.23 21.95
N PHE A 293 41.15 -4.45 21.69
CA PHE A 293 41.84 -5.69 22.16
C PHE A 293 43.23 -5.81 21.57
N TRP A 294 43.37 -5.68 20.25
CA TRP A 294 44.67 -5.78 19.55
C TRP A 294 45.68 -4.73 20.02
N VAL A 295 45.27 -3.48 20.24
CA VAL A 295 46.12 -2.43 20.79
C VAL A 295 46.50 -2.76 22.24
N GLY A 296 45.59 -3.33 23.02
CA GLY A 296 45.87 -3.74 24.41
C GLY A 296 46.85 -4.87 24.55
N GLU A 297 46.89 -5.84 23.62
CA GLU A 297 47.85 -6.93 23.63
C GLU A 297 49.28 -6.52 23.26
N ARG A 298 49.45 -5.40 22.56
CA ARG A 298 50.78 -4.92 22.12
C ARG A 298 51.56 -4.11 23.18
N GLN A 299 51.01 -3.96 24.36
CA GLN A 299 51.66 -3.31 25.51
C GLN A 299 51.97 -4.30 26.59
#